data_338da934e78824719118449d53b692df
#
_entry.id   338da934e78824719118449d53b692df
#
_cell.length_a   1.000
_cell.length_b   1.000
_cell.length_c   1.000
_cell.angle_alpha   90.00
_cell.angle_beta   90.00
_cell.angle_gamma   90.00
#
_symmetry.space_group_name_H-M   'P 1'
#
loop_
_entity.id
_entity.type
_entity.pdbx_description
1 polymer ?
#
loop_
_entity_poly.entity_id
_entity_poly.type
_entity_poly.pdbx_seq_one_letter_code
_entity_poly.pdbx_strand_id
1 'polypeptide(L)'
;MYRKDRKNEFYTTLAKKEGYPARSVYKLKEIDEKYKIIREGNRVLDLGCAPGSWLLYISQKVGEKGKAIGVDIEEIKIPQKANIVFIKRSVFDLKESDFKDKFEAVVSDLSSKTSGVKFLDAGKSLELAEKAFEIAKSVLLPGGNFVCKIFQSELSDEFFKKVKNCFDFAKKIRPKAVIKKSKEFYIIGRGFTHQNPAPSREEAGLGGFRT
;
A
#
# COMPACT_ATOMS: atom_id res chain seq x y z
N MET A 1 12.94 34.23 -4.98
CA MET A 1 12.67 33.73 -3.63
C MET A 1 11.66 32.58 -3.73
N TYR A 2 12.09 31.33 -3.64
CA TYR A 2 11.20 30.17 -3.74
C TYR A 2 10.23 30.18 -2.55
N ARG A 3 8.94 30.28 -2.80
CA ARG A 3 7.92 30.01 -1.76
C ARG A 3 8.10 28.55 -1.33
N LYS A 4 8.78 28.31 -0.23
CA LYS A 4 8.79 27.01 0.43
C LYS A 4 7.34 26.55 0.58
N ASP A 5 7.10 25.30 0.26
CA ASP A 5 5.75 24.73 0.33
C ASP A 5 5.36 24.62 1.82
N ARG A 6 4.70 25.68 2.35
CA ARG A 6 4.29 25.80 3.77
C ARG A 6 3.60 24.54 4.31
N LYS A 7 2.91 23.83 3.43
CA LYS A 7 2.20 22.61 3.80
C LYS A 7 3.18 21.44 4.06
N ASN A 8 4.26 21.35 3.28
CA ASN A 8 5.32 20.35 3.50
C ASN A 8 6.05 20.60 4.82
N GLU A 9 6.35 21.87 5.12
CA GLU A 9 6.98 22.25 6.39
C GLU A 9 6.05 21.93 7.57
N PHE A 10 4.77 22.24 7.46
CA PHE A 10 3.77 21.93 8.48
C PHE A 10 3.76 20.43 8.81
N TYR A 11 3.55 19.55 7.82
CA TYR A 11 3.52 18.10 8.07
C TYR A 11 4.87 17.55 8.55
N THR A 12 5.99 18.12 8.11
CA THR A 12 7.33 17.70 8.57
C THR A 12 7.53 18.05 10.03
N THR A 13 7.17 19.27 10.43
CA THR A 13 7.26 19.74 11.82
C THR A 13 6.33 18.94 12.72
N LEU A 14 5.11 18.67 12.26
CA LEU A 14 4.14 17.90 13.01
C LEU A 14 4.59 16.45 13.21
N ALA A 15 5.16 15.81 12.17
CA ALA A 15 5.72 14.46 12.28
C ALA A 15 6.81 14.37 13.34
N LYS A 16 7.76 15.32 13.34
CA LYS A 16 8.80 15.40 14.36
C LYS A 16 8.22 15.55 15.78
N LYS A 17 7.23 16.42 15.95
CA LYS A 17 6.54 16.63 17.23
C LYS A 17 5.84 15.37 17.74
N GLU A 18 5.25 14.59 16.84
CA GLU A 18 4.53 13.35 17.15
C GLU A 18 5.46 12.11 17.19
N GLY A 19 6.80 12.27 16.99
CA GLY A 19 7.76 11.19 17.04
C GLY A 19 7.83 10.29 15.82
N TYR A 20 7.28 10.73 14.67
CA TYR A 20 7.36 9.98 13.42
C TYR A 20 8.62 10.35 12.63
N PRO A 21 9.34 9.37 12.04
CA PRO A 21 10.52 9.63 11.22
C PRO A 21 10.25 10.48 9.98
N ALA A 22 9.06 10.39 9.39
CA ALA A 22 8.71 11.11 8.18
C ALA A 22 7.23 11.54 8.14
N ARG A 23 6.95 12.63 7.43
CA ARG A 23 5.60 13.18 7.23
C ARG A 23 4.66 12.30 6.41
N SER A 24 5.19 11.24 5.75
CA SER A 24 4.36 10.29 4.98
C SER A 24 3.27 9.63 5.83
N VAL A 25 3.44 9.55 7.15
CA VAL A 25 2.44 9.02 8.07
C VAL A 25 1.07 9.66 7.91
N TYR A 26 1.00 10.97 7.60
CA TYR A 26 -0.29 11.68 7.45
C TYR A 26 -1.08 11.26 6.22
N LYS A 27 -0.44 10.65 5.24
CA LYS A 27 -1.12 10.03 4.11
C LYS A 27 -1.92 8.82 4.57
N LEU A 28 -1.27 7.91 5.32
CA LEU A 28 -1.95 6.72 5.86
C LEU A 28 -2.97 7.09 6.93
N LYS A 29 -2.66 8.03 7.84
CA LYS A 29 -3.62 8.53 8.85
C LYS A 29 -4.92 9.01 8.20
N GLU A 30 -4.85 9.86 7.19
CA GLU A 30 -6.03 10.38 6.48
C GLU A 30 -6.82 9.25 5.78
N ILE A 31 -6.11 8.30 5.17
CA ILE A 31 -6.73 7.13 4.53
C ILE A 31 -7.45 6.28 5.57
N ASP A 32 -6.76 5.95 6.66
CA ASP A 32 -7.27 5.06 7.69
C ASP A 32 -8.44 5.68 8.47
N GLU A 33 -8.37 6.97 8.81
CA GLU A 33 -9.46 7.70 9.46
C GLU A 33 -10.75 7.63 8.64
N LYS A 34 -10.63 7.77 7.31
CA LYS A 34 -11.77 7.82 6.40
C LYS A 34 -12.30 6.44 6.02
N TYR A 35 -11.42 5.47 5.80
CA TYR A 35 -11.79 4.19 5.22
C TYR A 35 -11.67 3.02 6.18
N LYS A 36 -11.17 3.24 7.41
CA LYS A 36 -11.06 2.21 8.46
C LYS A 36 -10.32 0.97 7.97
N ILE A 37 -9.11 1.19 7.45
CA ILE A 37 -8.25 0.16 6.86
C ILE A 37 -7.67 -0.74 7.94
N ILE A 38 -7.28 -0.14 9.08
CA ILE A 38 -6.57 -0.79 10.18
C ILE A 38 -7.45 -0.78 11.43
N ARG A 39 -7.54 -1.93 12.11
CA ARG A 39 -8.27 -2.09 13.37
C ARG A 39 -7.37 -2.63 14.44
N GLU A 40 -7.76 -2.46 15.70
CA GLU A 40 -7.12 -3.11 16.83
C GLU A 40 -7.10 -4.63 16.65
N GLY A 41 -6.01 -5.28 17.02
CA GLY A 41 -5.80 -6.71 16.86
C GLY A 41 -5.39 -7.18 15.47
N ASN A 42 -5.44 -6.32 14.44
CA ASN A 42 -5.08 -6.70 13.08
C ASN A 42 -3.60 -7.07 12.95
N ARG A 43 -3.31 -7.93 12.00
CA ARG A 43 -1.98 -8.16 11.43
C ARG A 43 -1.90 -7.38 10.13
N VAL A 44 -0.96 -6.45 10.04
CA VAL A 44 -0.84 -5.53 8.90
C VAL A 44 0.54 -5.63 8.31
N LEU A 45 0.62 -5.79 6.99
CA LEU A 45 1.85 -5.78 6.21
C LEU A 45 2.07 -4.41 5.58
N ASP A 46 3.24 -3.81 5.83
CA ASP A 46 3.69 -2.52 5.29
C ASP A 46 4.84 -2.74 4.31
N LEU A 47 4.57 -2.60 3.02
CA LEU A 47 5.53 -2.78 1.94
C LEU A 47 6.14 -1.42 1.55
N GLY A 48 7.48 -1.30 1.69
CA GLY A 48 8.19 -0.04 1.56
C GLY A 48 8.11 0.79 2.85
N CYS A 49 8.34 0.13 3.98
CA CYS A 49 8.08 0.70 5.30
C CYS A 49 9.12 1.73 5.75
N ALA A 50 10.33 1.78 5.17
CA ALA A 50 11.38 2.72 5.61
C ALA A 50 10.98 4.19 5.34
N PRO A 51 11.30 5.09 6.24
CA PRO A 51 12.07 4.97 7.49
C PRO A 51 11.26 4.46 8.70
N GLY A 52 10.01 3.97 8.53
CA GLY A 52 9.21 3.36 9.58
C GLY A 52 8.00 4.17 10.06
N SER A 53 7.65 5.25 9.38
CA SER A 53 6.55 6.12 9.81
C SER A 53 5.18 5.45 9.74
N TRP A 54 4.90 4.71 8.67
CA TRP A 54 3.69 3.92 8.51
C TRP A 54 3.69 2.74 9.48
N LEU A 55 4.80 2.02 9.56
CA LEU A 55 4.96 0.87 10.45
C LEU A 55 4.73 1.24 11.93
N LEU A 56 5.25 2.40 12.39
CA LEU A 56 5.04 2.90 13.74
C LEU A 56 3.56 3.25 13.99
N TYR A 57 2.90 3.92 13.05
CA TYR A 57 1.47 4.22 13.12
C TYR A 57 0.63 2.94 13.18
N ILE A 58 0.92 1.97 12.30
CA ILE A 58 0.25 0.67 12.28
C ILE A 58 0.38 -0.01 13.64
N SER A 59 1.60 -0.09 14.19
CA SER A 59 1.87 -0.68 15.50
C SER A 59 1.02 -0.06 16.61
N GLN A 60 0.86 1.26 16.59
CA GLN A 60 0.01 1.98 17.56
C GLN A 60 -1.47 1.65 17.38
N LYS A 61 -1.94 1.52 16.14
CA LYS A 61 -3.36 1.27 15.83
C LYS A 61 -3.79 -0.17 16.11
N VAL A 62 -2.93 -1.13 15.82
CA VAL A 62 -3.25 -2.55 16.04
C VAL A 62 -3.13 -2.97 17.51
N GLY A 63 -2.41 -2.18 18.32
CA GLY A 63 -2.22 -2.44 19.74
C GLY A 63 -1.39 -3.70 20.05
N GLU A 64 -1.40 -4.13 21.29
CA GLU A 64 -0.58 -5.25 21.76
C GLU A 64 -1.00 -6.60 21.18
N LYS A 65 -2.29 -6.76 20.89
CA LYS A 65 -2.87 -8.01 20.34
C LYS A 65 -2.63 -8.14 18.82
N GLY A 66 -2.32 -7.03 18.13
CA GLY A 66 -2.04 -7.02 16.71
C GLY A 66 -0.56 -7.13 16.39
N LYS A 67 -0.25 -7.14 15.09
CA LYS A 67 1.13 -7.18 14.57
C LYS A 67 1.29 -6.21 13.40
N ALA A 68 2.39 -5.46 13.41
CA ALA A 68 2.83 -4.64 12.29
C ALA A 68 4.09 -5.28 11.70
N ILE A 69 4.00 -5.76 10.46
CA ILE A 69 5.10 -6.39 9.74
C ILE A 69 5.54 -5.44 8.64
N GLY A 70 6.79 -4.96 8.69
CA GLY A 70 7.36 -4.06 7.70
C GLY A 70 8.38 -4.76 6.83
N VAL A 71 8.36 -4.47 5.53
CA VAL A 71 9.35 -4.95 4.56
C VAL A 71 9.95 -3.77 3.82
N ASP A 72 11.27 -3.69 3.80
CA ASP A 72 12.03 -2.70 3.01
C ASP A 72 13.45 -3.19 2.77
N ILE A 73 14.12 -2.64 1.77
CA ILE A 73 15.55 -2.80 1.54
C ILE A 73 16.40 -1.87 2.42
N GLU A 74 15.83 -0.75 2.85
CA GLU A 74 16.45 0.24 3.72
C GLU A 74 16.10 -0.03 5.18
N GLU A 75 16.95 0.43 6.10
CA GLU A 75 16.74 0.28 7.54
C GLU A 75 15.61 1.19 8.06
N ILE A 76 14.88 0.70 9.03
CA ILE A 76 13.88 1.51 9.76
C ILE A 76 14.54 2.31 10.88
N LYS A 77 13.99 3.49 11.17
CA LYS A 77 14.50 4.44 12.20
C LYS A 77 13.42 4.70 13.26
N ILE A 78 12.89 3.63 13.84
CA ILE A 78 11.86 3.69 14.88
C ILE A 78 12.25 2.86 16.10
N PRO A 79 11.72 3.16 17.28
CA PRO A 79 11.93 2.33 18.45
C PRO A 79 11.47 0.89 18.23
N GLN A 80 12.21 -0.05 18.79
CA GLN A 80 11.81 -1.45 18.82
C GLN A 80 10.54 -1.62 19.67
N LYS A 81 9.58 -2.38 19.19
CA LYS A 81 8.34 -2.70 19.89
C LYS A 81 8.01 -4.19 19.70
N ALA A 82 7.39 -4.81 20.72
CA ALA A 82 7.08 -6.23 20.71
C ALA A 82 6.10 -6.66 19.60
N ASN A 83 5.28 -5.72 19.11
CA ASN A 83 4.31 -5.96 18.05
C ASN A 83 4.80 -5.52 16.65
N ILE A 84 6.08 -5.14 16.51
CA ILE A 84 6.71 -4.80 15.22
C ILE A 84 7.69 -5.91 14.83
N VAL A 85 7.58 -6.33 13.57
CA VAL A 85 8.55 -7.21 12.91
C VAL A 85 9.06 -6.49 11.66
N PHE A 86 10.37 -6.39 11.50
CA PHE A 86 10.99 -5.81 10.31
C PHE A 86 11.75 -6.89 9.53
N ILE A 87 11.49 -6.98 8.25
CA ILE A 87 12.13 -7.89 7.30
C ILE A 87 12.91 -7.05 6.28
N LYS A 88 14.23 -7.07 6.37
CA LYS A 88 15.10 -6.37 5.42
C LYS A 88 15.24 -7.21 4.14
N ARG A 89 14.37 -6.94 3.18
CA ARG A 89 14.33 -7.66 1.90
C ARG A 89 13.65 -6.83 0.80
N SER A 90 14.00 -7.11 -0.45
CA SER A 90 13.27 -6.58 -1.59
C SER A 90 11.88 -7.20 -1.69
N VAL A 91 10.87 -6.40 -2.04
CA VAL A 91 9.51 -6.91 -2.29
C VAL A 91 9.47 -7.89 -3.48
N PHE A 92 10.42 -7.79 -4.41
CA PHE A 92 10.52 -8.70 -5.54
C PHE A 92 11.00 -10.12 -5.15
N ASP A 93 11.67 -10.24 -4.00
CA ASP A 93 12.17 -11.51 -3.46
C ASP A 93 11.22 -12.15 -2.46
N LEU A 94 10.08 -11.48 -2.14
CA LEU A 94 9.09 -12.00 -1.21
C LEU A 94 8.25 -13.11 -1.83
N LYS A 95 8.01 -14.14 -1.01
CA LYS A 95 7.11 -15.26 -1.28
C LYS A 95 6.05 -15.33 -0.18
N GLU A 96 4.91 -15.94 -0.48
CA GLU A 96 3.87 -16.19 0.52
C GLU A 96 4.41 -16.99 1.71
N SER A 97 5.31 -17.95 1.46
CA SER A 97 5.95 -18.79 2.50
C SER A 97 6.85 -18.03 3.47
N ASP A 98 7.20 -16.77 3.19
CA ASP A 98 7.95 -15.91 4.12
C ASP A 98 7.06 -15.44 5.30
N PHE A 99 5.75 -15.59 5.16
CA PHE A 99 4.77 -15.18 6.16
C PHE A 99 4.08 -16.40 6.77
N LYS A 100 4.17 -16.52 8.09
CA LYS A 100 3.54 -17.61 8.83
C LYS A 100 2.01 -17.56 8.78
N ASP A 101 1.46 -16.36 8.77
CA ASP A 101 0.02 -16.09 8.86
C ASP A 101 -0.41 -15.07 7.82
N LYS A 102 -1.70 -15.05 7.50
CA LYS A 102 -2.33 -14.06 6.62
C LYS A 102 -2.57 -12.73 7.32
N PHE A 103 -3.01 -11.72 6.58
CA PHE A 103 -3.14 -10.34 7.02
C PHE A 103 -4.57 -9.81 6.81
N GLU A 104 -5.03 -8.99 7.74
CA GLU A 104 -6.27 -8.21 7.59
C GLU A 104 -6.07 -6.96 6.72
N ALA A 105 -4.82 -6.48 6.60
CA ALA A 105 -4.53 -5.38 5.71
C ALA A 105 -3.10 -5.46 5.14
N VAL A 106 -2.95 -5.04 3.89
CA VAL A 106 -1.66 -4.79 3.23
C VAL A 106 -1.63 -3.35 2.76
N VAL A 107 -0.61 -2.61 3.19
CA VAL A 107 -0.41 -1.22 2.78
C VAL A 107 0.95 -1.07 2.09
N SER A 108 1.06 -0.12 1.14
CA SER A 108 2.28 0.08 0.38
C SER A 108 2.51 1.56 0.04
N ASP A 109 3.63 2.11 0.49
CA ASP A 109 4.17 3.41 0.05
C ASP A 109 5.46 3.22 -0.76
N LEU A 110 5.62 2.07 -1.43
CA LEU A 110 6.78 1.76 -2.26
C LEU A 110 7.09 2.87 -3.26
N SER A 111 8.35 3.24 -3.36
CA SER A 111 8.81 4.30 -4.26
C SER A 111 10.21 3.99 -4.77
N SER A 112 10.40 4.07 -6.07
CA SER A 112 11.75 4.13 -6.66
C SER A 112 12.32 5.53 -6.55
N LYS A 113 13.66 5.67 -6.64
CA LYS A 113 14.29 6.96 -6.87
C LYS A 113 13.78 7.51 -8.20
N THR A 114 13.25 8.74 -8.19
CA THR A 114 12.74 9.37 -9.40
C THR A 114 13.90 9.75 -10.32
N SER A 115 13.78 9.43 -11.61
CA SER A 115 14.75 9.81 -12.64
C SER A 115 14.53 11.24 -13.15
N GLY A 116 13.36 11.83 -12.88
CA GLY A 116 12.88 13.08 -13.47
C GLY A 116 12.21 12.89 -14.84
N VAL A 117 12.30 11.70 -15.44
CA VAL A 117 11.63 11.36 -16.69
C VAL A 117 10.26 10.77 -16.37
N LYS A 118 9.20 11.52 -16.67
CA LYS A 118 7.83 11.22 -16.24
C LYS A 118 7.35 9.82 -16.62
N PHE A 119 7.67 9.36 -17.82
CA PHE A 119 7.25 8.05 -18.32
C PHE A 119 7.96 6.90 -17.58
N LEU A 120 9.28 7.02 -17.37
CA LEU A 120 10.05 6.02 -16.64
C LEU A 120 9.62 5.95 -15.17
N ASP A 121 9.39 7.09 -14.53
CA ASP A 121 8.96 7.14 -13.14
C ASP A 121 7.55 6.55 -12.96
N ALA A 122 6.65 6.77 -13.93
CA ALA A 122 5.32 6.17 -13.91
C ALA A 122 5.36 4.66 -14.14
N GLY A 123 6.21 4.16 -15.04
CA GLY A 123 6.41 2.72 -15.27
C GLY A 123 6.92 1.99 -14.04
N LYS A 124 7.98 2.52 -13.40
CA LYS A 124 8.50 1.96 -12.13
C LYS A 124 7.48 1.99 -11.00
N SER A 125 6.68 3.06 -10.92
CA SER A 125 5.63 3.15 -9.90
C SER A 125 4.52 2.12 -10.13
N LEU A 126 4.17 1.84 -11.39
CA LEU A 126 3.21 0.79 -11.73
C LEU A 126 3.76 -0.59 -11.37
N GLU A 127 4.99 -0.92 -11.75
CA GLU A 127 5.65 -2.18 -11.43
C GLU A 127 5.64 -2.47 -9.92
N LEU A 128 5.99 -1.48 -9.09
CA LEU A 128 5.95 -1.58 -7.64
C LEU A 128 4.52 -1.76 -7.10
N ALA A 129 3.54 -1.08 -7.67
CA ALA A 129 2.14 -1.22 -7.27
C ALA A 129 1.56 -2.58 -7.66
N GLU A 130 1.90 -3.09 -8.86
CA GLU A 130 1.51 -4.44 -9.31
C GLU A 130 2.14 -5.50 -8.41
N LYS A 131 3.42 -5.37 -8.07
CA LYS A 131 4.09 -6.31 -7.14
C LYS A 131 3.46 -6.28 -5.74
N ALA A 132 3.16 -5.10 -5.21
CA ALA A 132 2.46 -4.97 -3.93
C ALA A 132 1.07 -5.64 -3.98
N PHE A 133 0.37 -5.54 -5.10
CA PHE A 133 -0.94 -6.15 -5.28
C PHE A 133 -0.85 -7.68 -5.42
N GLU A 134 0.15 -8.21 -6.12
CA GLU A 134 0.42 -9.66 -6.19
C GLU A 134 0.64 -10.24 -4.78
N ILE A 135 1.50 -9.60 -3.99
CA ILE A 135 1.73 -9.99 -2.60
C ILE A 135 0.41 -9.92 -1.82
N ALA A 136 -0.33 -8.82 -1.94
CA ALA A 136 -1.60 -8.65 -1.22
C ALA A 136 -2.59 -9.78 -1.55
N LYS A 137 -2.73 -10.17 -2.82
CA LYS A 137 -3.61 -11.29 -3.22
C LYS A 137 -3.20 -12.62 -2.59
N SER A 138 -1.89 -12.86 -2.41
CA SER A 138 -1.40 -14.11 -1.84
C SER A 138 -1.52 -14.17 -0.31
N VAL A 139 -1.51 -13.01 0.39
CA VAL A 139 -1.41 -12.99 1.85
C VAL A 139 -2.63 -12.38 2.57
N LEU A 140 -3.55 -11.72 1.86
CA LEU A 140 -4.76 -11.17 2.51
C LEU A 140 -5.74 -12.26 2.91
N LEU A 141 -6.37 -12.05 4.06
CA LEU A 141 -7.58 -12.77 4.45
C LEU A 141 -8.78 -12.31 3.61
N PRO A 142 -9.77 -13.18 3.36
CA PRO A 142 -11.07 -12.73 2.85
C PRO A 142 -11.63 -11.60 3.71
N GLY A 143 -12.17 -10.55 3.08
CA GLY A 143 -12.61 -9.33 3.76
C GLY A 143 -11.48 -8.35 4.11
N GLY A 144 -10.22 -8.67 3.82
CA GLY A 144 -9.06 -7.82 4.09
C GLY A 144 -9.03 -6.54 3.25
N ASN A 145 -8.10 -5.65 3.61
CA ASN A 145 -7.98 -4.33 2.99
C ASN A 145 -6.62 -4.14 2.30
N PHE A 146 -6.61 -3.32 1.26
CA PHE A 146 -5.42 -2.99 0.50
C PHE A 146 -5.29 -1.49 0.29
N VAL A 147 -4.07 -0.97 0.42
CA VAL A 147 -3.74 0.42 0.08
C VAL A 147 -2.41 0.43 -0.65
N CYS A 148 -2.34 1.03 -1.82
CA CYS A 148 -1.06 1.23 -2.49
C CYS A 148 -0.93 2.60 -3.13
N LYS A 149 0.29 3.14 -3.11
CA LYS A 149 0.68 4.32 -3.86
C LYS A 149 0.94 3.95 -5.31
N ILE A 150 0.51 4.84 -6.22
CA ILE A 150 0.84 4.77 -7.64
C ILE A 150 0.92 6.19 -8.22
N PHE A 151 1.72 6.38 -9.26
CA PHE A 151 1.75 7.62 -10.03
C PHE A 151 0.70 7.59 -11.12
N GLN A 152 0.07 8.74 -11.35
CA GLN A 152 -0.95 8.87 -12.39
C GLN A 152 -0.35 8.70 -13.79
N SER A 153 -0.90 7.75 -14.54
CA SER A 153 -0.58 7.42 -15.93
C SER A 153 -1.80 6.75 -16.55
N GLU A 154 -1.82 6.57 -17.85
CA GLU A 154 -2.87 5.82 -18.55
C GLU A 154 -2.98 4.38 -18.00
N LEU A 155 -1.84 3.71 -17.79
CA LEU A 155 -1.79 2.36 -17.24
C LEU A 155 -2.30 2.26 -15.79
N SER A 156 -2.28 3.35 -15.03
CA SER A 156 -2.78 3.36 -13.66
C SER A 156 -4.31 3.16 -13.58
N ASP A 157 -5.04 3.47 -14.65
CA ASP A 157 -6.48 3.24 -14.72
C ASP A 157 -6.81 1.76 -14.98
N GLU A 158 -6.01 1.09 -15.78
CA GLU A 158 -6.11 -0.36 -15.99
C GLU A 158 -5.77 -1.12 -14.70
N PHE A 159 -4.70 -0.72 -14.04
CA PHE A 159 -4.35 -1.31 -12.75
C PHE A 159 -5.45 -1.11 -11.70
N PHE A 160 -6.09 0.06 -11.66
CA PHE A 160 -7.22 0.30 -10.76
C PHE A 160 -8.40 -0.65 -11.07
N LYS A 161 -8.69 -0.95 -12.35
CA LYS A 161 -9.72 -1.93 -12.73
C LYS A 161 -9.38 -3.33 -12.20
N LYS A 162 -8.10 -3.76 -12.31
CA LYS A 162 -7.64 -5.05 -11.75
C LYS A 162 -7.90 -5.11 -10.23
N VAL A 163 -7.54 -4.05 -9.48
CA VAL A 163 -7.79 -3.98 -8.04
C VAL A 163 -9.29 -4.00 -7.75
N LYS A 164 -10.10 -3.20 -8.46
CA LYS A 164 -11.55 -3.12 -8.26
C LYS A 164 -12.24 -4.47 -8.38
N ASN A 165 -11.77 -5.35 -9.26
CA ASN A 165 -12.35 -6.67 -9.48
C ASN A 165 -12.08 -7.66 -8.33
N CYS A 166 -11.18 -7.33 -7.40
CA CYS A 166 -10.79 -8.20 -6.29
C CYS A 166 -11.30 -7.70 -4.92
N PHE A 167 -12.05 -6.59 -4.87
CA PHE A 167 -12.54 -6.01 -3.62
C PHE A 167 -14.00 -5.56 -3.75
N ASP A 168 -14.77 -5.67 -2.67
CA ASP A 168 -16.15 -5.18 -2.59
C ASP A 168 -16.25 -3.67 -2.83
N PHE A 169 -15.23 -2.94 -2.40
CA PHE A 169 -15.11 -1.50 -2.58
C PHE A 169 -13.69 -1.14 -3.02
N ALA A 170 -13.58 -0.34 -4.08
CA ALA A 170 -12.30 0.24 -4.48
C ALA A 170 -12.44 1.73 -4.83
N LYS A 171 -11.43 2.53 -4.47
CA LYS A 171 -11.41 3.97 -4.74
C LYS A 171 -10.00 4.48 -4.94
N LYS A 172 -9.86 5.48 -5.84
CA LYS A 172 -8.67 6.31 -5.97
C LYS A 172 -8.81 7.52 -5.06
N ILE A 173 -7.77 7.84 -4.30
CA ILE A 173 -7.73 9.05 -3.48
C ILE A 173 -6.38 9.74 -3.55
N ARG A 174 -6.40 11.03 -3.29
CA ARG A 174 -5.21 11.85 -3.13
C ARG A 174 -5.25 12.51 -1.75
N PRO A 175 -4.51 11.96 -0.76
CA PRO A 175 -4.45 12.55 0.58
C PRO A 175 -3.97 14.00 0.56
N LYS A 176 -4.45 14.80 1.50
CA LYS A 176 -4.05 16.22 1.64
C LYS A 176 -2.56 16.38 1.91
N ALA A 177 -1.92 15.39 2.54
CA ALA A 177 -0.48 15.39 2.83
C ALA A 177 0.40 15.17 1.59
N VAL A 178 -0.18 14.81 0.43
CA VAL A 178 0.53 14.71 -0.85
C VAL A 178 0.95 16.10 -1.33
N ILE A 179 2.20 16.22 -1.79
CA ILE A 179 2.75 17.45 -2.37
C ILE A 179 1.95 17.84 -3.61
N LYS A 180 1.57 19.11 -3.75
CA LYS A 180 0.75 19.60 -4.89
C LYS A 180 1.33 19.23 -6.25
N LYS A 181 2.66 19.27 -6.42
CA LYS A 181 3.37 18.95 -7.68
C LYS A 181 3.53 17.45 -7.94
N SER A 182 3.34 16.59 -6.94
CA SER A 182 3.43 15.14 -7.10
C SER A 182 2.26 14.60 -7.91
N LYS A 183 2.50 13.59 -8.72
CA LYS A 183 1.46 12.85 -9.45
C LYS A 183 0.97 11.63 -8.68
N GLU A 184 1.42 11.45 -7.44
CA GLU A 184 1.04 10.32 -6.62
C GLU A 184 -0.42 10.39 -6.18
N PHE A 185 -1.07 9.25 -6.20
CA PHE A 185 -2.35 9.00 -5.56
C PHE A 185 -2.33 7.59 -4.95
N TYR A 186 -3.37 7.26 -4.22
CA TYR A 186 -3.50 5.96 -3.58
C TYR A 186 -4.73 5.24 -4.12
N ILE A 187 -4.59 3.94 -4.32
CA ILE A 187 -5.69 3.02 -4.58
C ILE A 187 -6.00 2.33 -3.26
N ILE A 188 -7.28 2.30 -2.93
CA ILE A 188 -7.83 1.62 -1.75
C ILE A 188 -8.73 0.51 -2.24
N GLY A 189 -8.55 -0.70 -1.72
CA GLY A 189 -9.44 -1.84 -1.82
C GLY A 189 -9.91 -2.23 -0.41
N ARG A 190 -11.19 -2.49 -0.22
CA ARG A 190 -11.76 -3.00 1.03
C ARG A 190 -12.65 -4.20 0.74
N GLY A 191 -12.59 -5.18 1.64
CA GLY A 191 -13.35 -6.40 1.47
C GLY A 191 -12.76 -7.26 0.34
N PHE A 192 -11.55 -7.79 0.55
CA PHE A 192 -10.89 -8.65 -0.42
C PHE A 192 -11.74 -9.89 -0.69
N THR A 193 -12.09 -10.11 -1.95
CA THR A 193 -12.83 -11.28 -2.42
C THR A 193 -11.89 -12.13 -3.27
N HIS A 194 -11.75 -13.42 -2.93
CA HIS A 194 -11.04 -14.38 -3.77
C HIS A 194 -11.84 -14.62 -5.07
N GLN A 195 -11.85 -13.66 -5.97
CA GLN A 195 -12.34 -13.94 -7.31
C GLN A 195 -11.16 -14.41 -8.17
N ASN A 196 -11.20 -15.67 -8.59
CA ASN A 196 -10.55 -16.06 -9.82
C ASN A 196 -10.99 -15.06 -10.91
N PRO A 197 -10.08 -14.60 -11.78
CA PRO A 197 -10.52 -13.82 -12.94
C PRO A 197 -11.67 -14.58 -13.61
N ALA A 198 -12.78 -13.90 -13.86
CA ALA A 198 -13.85 -14.48 -14.64
C ALA A 198 -13.22 -15.07 -15.91
N PRO A 199 -13.59 -16.31 -16.31
CA PRO A 199 -13.02 -16.93 -17.52
C PRO A 199 -13.18 -15.94 -18.67
N SER A 200 -12.12 -15.76 -19.43
CA SER A 200 -12.13 -14.91 -20.62
C SER A 200 -13.29 -15.36 -21.51
N ARG A 201 -13.99 -14.41 -22.16
CA ARG A 201 -15.12 -14.72 -23.05
C ARG A 201 -14.79 -15.76 -24.13
N GLU A 202 -13.52 -16.08 -24.35
CA GLU A 202 -13.06 -17.14 -25.27
C GLU A 202 -13.25 -18.55 -24.70
N GLU A 203 -13.18 -18.76 -23.37
CA GLU A 203 -13.41 -20.08 -22.77
C GLU A 203 -14.90 -20.43 -22.60
N ALA A 204 -15.77 -19.45 -22.59
CA ALA A 204 -17.23 -19.67 -22.50
C ALA A 204 -17.87 -20.06 -23.87
N GLY A 205 -17.13 -19.98 -24.96
CA GLY A 205 -17.61 -20.20 -26.32
C GLY A 205 -17.46 -21.64 -26.89
N LEU A 206 -16.80 -22.55 -26.17
CA LEU A 206 -16.49 -23.90 -26.72
C LEU A 206 -17.37 -25.04 -26.18
N GLY A 207 -18.51 -24.72 -25.55
CA GLY A 207 -19.42 -25.72 -24.96
C GLY A 207 -20.75 -25.84 -25.67
N GLY A 208 -20.80 -25.88 -26.99
CA GLY A 208 -22.06 -25.98 -27.70
C GLY A 208 -22.00 -26.62 -29.08
N PHE A 209 -21.54 -27.85 -29.18
CA PHE A 209 -21.96 -28.75 -30.30
C PHE A 209 -21.81 -30.19 -29.81
N ARG A 210 -22.93 -30.76 -29.41
CA ARG A 210 -23.16 -32.23 -29.49
C ARG A 210 -24.48 -32.44 -30.23
N THR A 211 -24.31 -32.95 -31.41
CA THR A 211 -25.32 -33.68 -32.20
C THR A 211 -25.86 -34.89 -31.46
#